data_028c705e9d1d5b17a5654d2623d1ca62
#
_entry.id   028c705e9d1d5b17a5654d2623d1ca62
#
_cell.length_a   1.000
_cell.length_b   1.000
_cell.length_c   1.000
_cell.angle_alpha   90.00
_cell.angle_beta   90.00
_cell.angle_gamma   90.00
#
_symmetry.space_group_name_H-M   'P 1'
#
loop_
_entity.id
_entity.type
_entity.pdbx_description
1 polymer ?
#
loop_
_entity_poly.entity_id
_entity_poly.type
_entity_poly.pdbx_seq_one_letter_code
_entity_poly.pdbx_strand_id
1 'polypeptide(L)'
;ASLKDATSGSSLDQIVILWYAFSLIGVGYGAYLHAQVDMLALMTGSADSATTLWWTTIATALPILLFDMGWRVRLIHGGADAKALMWVTLVIPSWNAVPVFNSQNMDSATVALPPSLALMIWGGFVFLALPFIMIIRNLIAGNRSPLRLVWHAEMMPLERVMAEHVWLLSELMEMPSGETVVHHRTRAPTTTPSTEELAMQIASLAEHGVKSVWVTRKYPLLVFLWPAIAIVLLIGGPMAFLM
;
A
#
# COMPACT_ATOMS: atom_id res chain seq x y z
N ALA A 1 28.80 10.33 -2.79
CA ALA A 1 27.70 10.78 -3.61
C ALA A 1 28.12 12.00 -4.41
N SER A 2 28.12 11.91 -5.74
CA SER A 2 28.63 12.99 -6.58
C SER A 2 27.56 14.09 -6.68
N LEU A 3 28.01 15.35 -6.80
CA LEU A 3 27.13 16.51 -7.01
C LEU A 3 26.21 16.35 -8.23
N LYS A 4 26.56 15.47 -9.19
CA LYS A 4 25.77 15.15 -10.37
C LYS A 4 24.47 14.39 -10.05
N ASP A 5 24.47 13.55 -9.02
CA ASP A 5 23.26 12.77 -8.65
C ASP A 5 22.22 13.65 -7.94
N ALA A 6 22.67 14.68 -7.21
CA ALA A 6 21.77 15.65 -6.57
C ALA A 6 21.08 16.58 -7.58
N THR A 7 21.78 16.92 -8.69
CA THR A 7 21.22 17.83 -9.72
C THR A 7 20.30 17.12 -10.71
N SER A 8 20.46 15.83 -10.96
CA SER A 8 19.55 15.06 -11.84
C SER A 8 18.17 14.82 -11.20
N GLY A 9 18.13 14.63 -9.88
CA GLY A 9 16.86 14.52 -9.14
C GLY A 9 16.03 15.80 -9.17
N SER A 10 16.70 16.98 -9.03
CA SER A 10 15.99 18.26 -8.99
C SER A 10 15.38 18.66 -10.35
N SER A 11 15.98 18.29 -11.47
CA SER A 11 15.45 18.61 -12.81
C SER A 11 14.24 17.74 -13.16
N LEU A 12 14.26 16.47 -12.78
CA LEU A 12 13.11 15.55 -12.93
C LEU A 12 11.92 16.00 -12.08
N ASP A 13 12.16 16.44 -10.85
CA ASP A 13 11.12 16.96 -9.97
C ASP A 13 10.49 18.25 -10.52
N GLN A 14 11.29 19.12 -11.12
CA GLN A 14 10.78 20.33 -11.77
C GLN A 14 9.89 20.03 -12.99
N ILE A 15 10.28 19.07 -13.82
CA ILE A 15 9.47 18.63 -14.98
C ILE A 15 8.15 18.05 -14.51
N VAL A 16 8.15 17.23 -13.45
CA VAL A 16 6.94 16.66 -12.87
C VAL A 16 6.03 17.74 -12.30
N ILE A 17 6.58 18.72 -11.58
CA ILE A 17 5.82 19.86 -11.03
C ILE A 17 5.18 20.68 -12.17
N LEU A 18 5.93 20.97 -13.24
CA LEU A 18 5.41 21.66 -14.42
C LEU A 18 4.28 20.86 -15.06
N TRP A 19 4.45 19.55 -15.21
CA TRP A 19 3.43 18.67 -15.76
C TRP A 19 2.13 18.70 -14.94
N TYR A 20 2.23 18.66 -13.61
CA TYR A 20 1.08 18.80 -12.72
C TYR A 20 0.42 20.18 -12.85
N ALA A 21 1.22 21.25 -12.91
CA ALA A 21 0.68 22.61 -13.07
C ALA A 21 -0.12 22.73 -14.37
N PHE A 22 0.42 22.24 -15.50
CA PHE A 22 -0.29 22.24 -16.78
C PHE A 22 -1.54 21.36 -16.75
N SER A 23 -1.47 20.20 -16.09
CA SER A 23 -2.62 19.31 -15.92
C SER A 23 -3.73 19.98 -15.11
N LEU A 24 -3.39 20.66 -14.00
CA LEU A 24 -4.34 21.42 -13.18
C LEU A 24 -4.99 22.58 -13.95
N ILE A 25 -4.21 23.31 -14.75
CA ILE A 25 -4.73 24.36 -15.64
C ILE A 25 -5.70 23.77 -16.66
N GLY A 26 -5.34 22.64 -17.28
CA GLY A 26 -6.19 21.95 -18.24
C GLY A 26 -7.50 21.45 -17.62
N VAL A 27 -7.42 20.87 -16.41
CA VAL A 27 -8.61 20.44 -15.66
C VAL A 27 -9.47 21.64 -15.28
N GLY A 28 -8.86 22.73 -14.78
CA GLY A 28 -9.59 23.95 -14.41
C GLY A 28 -10.28 24.62 -15.61
N TYR A 29 -9.60 24.67 -16.75
CA TYR A 29 -10.17 25.21 -17.99
C TYR A 29 -11.30 24.32 -18.51
N GLY A 30 -11.12 23.01 -18.51
CA GLY A 30 -12.18 22.07 -18.87
C GLY A 30 -13.39 22.18 -17.92
N ALA A 31 -13.16 22.30 -16.59
CA ALA A 31 -14.24 22.53 -15.64
C ALA A 31 -15.00 23.82 -15.93
N TYR A 32 -14.29 24.89 -16.31
CA TYR A 32 -14.92 26.14 -16.72
C TYR A 32 -15.78 25.99 -17.97
N LEU A 33 -15.27 25.30 -18.99
CA LEU A 33 -16.01 25.04 -20.24
C LEU A 33 -17.24 24.16 -20.02
N HIS A 34 -17.17 23.23 -19.08
CA HIS A 34 -18.23 22.27 -18.75
C HIS A 34 -18.93 22.59 -17.42
N ALA A 35 -18.83 23.83 -16.92
CA ALA A 35 -19.42 24.27 -15.65
C ALA A 35 -20.93 24.11 -15.57
N GLN A 36 -21.60 24.01 -16.72
CA GLN A 36 -23.06 23.80 -16.80
C GLN A 36 -23.44 22.34 -17.04
N VAL A 37 -22.48 21.42 -16.88
CA VAL A 37 -22.79 20.01 -17.05
C VAL A 37 -23.74 19.56 -15.96
N ASP A 38 -24.89 19.07 -16.38
CA ASP A 38 -25.80 18.38 -15.51
C ASP A 38 -25.16 17.08 -15.03
N MET A 39 -24.74 17.04 -13.76
CA MET A 39 -24.18 15.83 -13.15
C MET A 39 -25.13 14.64 -13.25
N LEU A 40 -26.45 14.90 -13.25
CA LEU A 40 -27.44 13.87 -13.45
C LEU A 40 -27.36 13.28 -14.86
N ALA A 41 -27.22 14.13 -15.89
CA ALA A 41 -27.04 13.70 -17.26
C ALA A 41 -25.77 12.84 -17.43
N LEU A 42 -24.68 13.21 -16.75
CA LEU A 42 -23.44 12.43 -16.75
C LEU A 42 -23.65 11.05 -16.09
N MET A 43 -24.31 11.01 -14.94
CA MET A 43 -24.59 9.76 -14.18
C MET A 43 -25.59 8.85 -14.94
N THR A 44 -26.53 9.42 -15.64
CA THR A 44 -27.53 8.67 -16.42
C THR A 44 -27.05 8.30 -17.84
N GLY A 45 -25.83 8.70 -18.21
CA GLY A 45 -25.27 8.43 -19.54
C GLY A 45 -25.91 9.24 -20.68
N SER A 46 -26.70 10.27 -20.35
CA SER A 46 -27.33 11.16 -21.33
C SER A 46 -26.49 12.37 -21.71
N ALA A 47 -25.31 12.54 -21.09
CA ALA A 47 -24.37 13.60 -21.46
C ALA A 47 -23.76 13.36 -22.86
N ASP A 48 -23.38 14.45 -23.52
CA ASP A 48 -22.70 14.37 -24.80
C ASP A 48 -21.34 13.66 -24.70
N SER A 49 -20.85 13.11 -25.81
CA SER A 49 -19.64 12.30 -25.86
C SER A 49 -18.38 13.06 -25.42
N ALA A 50 -18.28 14.35 -25.73
CA ALA A 50 -17.14 15.17 -25.33
C ALA A 50 -17.10 15.40 -23.83
N THR A 51 -18.23 15.70 -23.22
CA THR A 51 -18.39 15.85 -21.77
C THR A 51 -18.10 14.54 -21.04
N THR A 52 -18.63 13.42 -21.53
CA THR A 52 -18.37 12.09 -20.96
C THR A 52 -16.89 11.74 -21.05
N LEU A 53 -16.24 11.97 -22.17
CA LEU A 53 -14.79 11.71 -22.34
C LEU A 53 -13.97 12.57 -21.38
N TRP A 54 -14.30 13.85 -21.26
CA TRP A 54 -13.58 14.76 -20.39
C TRP A 54 -13.67 14.33 -18.91
N TRP A 55 -14.87 14.01 -18.42
CA TRP A 55 -15.08 13.54 -17.05
C TRP A 55 -14.43 12.18 -16.80
N THR A 56 -14.44 11.27 -17.77
CA THR A 56 -13.73 10.00 -17.68
C THR A 56 -12.22 10.23 -17.57
N THR A 57 -11.69 11.20 -18.32
CA THR A 57 -10.26 11.57 -18.25
C THR A 57 -9.90 12.10 -16.86
N ILE A 58 -10.73 12.97 -16.26
CA ILE A 58 -10.51 13.46 -14.89
C ILE A 58 -10.61 12.30 -13.88
N ALA A 59 -11.63 11.47 -13.99
CA ALA A 59 -11.82 10.31 -13.12
C ALA A 59 -10.64 9.32 -13.18
N THR A 60 -9.92 9.28 -14.30
CA THR A 60 -8.69 8.50 -14.45
C THR A 60 -7.46 9.23 -13.91
N ALA A 61 -7.33 10.53 -14.21
CA ALA A 61 -6.18 11.33 -13.81
C ALA A 61 -6.12 11.55 -12.29
N LEU A 62 -7.26 11.73 -11.64
CA LEU A 62 -7.35 12.01 -10.20
C LEU A 62 -6.76 10.88 -9.32
N PRO A 63 -7.11 9.60 -9.52
CA PRO A 63 -6.48 8.50 -8.78
C PRO A 63 -4.97 8.38 -9.04
N ILE A 64 -4.51 8.61 -10.27
CA ILE A 64 -3.08 8.59 -10.59
C ILE A 64 -2.35 9.65 -9.79
N LEU A 65 -2.88 10.88 -9.77
CA LEU A 65 -2.34 11.98 -8.97
C LEU A 65 -2.35 11.64 -7.47
N LEU A 66 -3.44 11.06 -6.98
CA LEU A 66 -3.58 10.66 -5.58
C LEU A 66 -2.52 9.62 -5.18
N PHE A 67 -2.26 8.62 -6.01
CA PHE A 67 -1.25 7.59 -5.73
C PHE A 67 0.17 8.15 -5.81
N ASP A 68 0.47 9.04 -6.77
CA ASP A 68 1.78 9.69 -6.85
C ASP A 68 2.01 10.60 -5.63
N MET A 69 1.02 11.42 -5.26
CA MET A 69 1.10 12.24 -4.05
C MET A 69 1.24 11.38 -2.80
N GLY A 70 0.44 10.32 -2.68
CA GLY A 70 0.49 9.37 -1.55
C GLY A 70 1.89 8.75 -1.39
N TRP A 71 2.56 8.43 -2.49
CA TRP A 71 3.95 7.98 -2.47
C TRP A 71 4.92 9.09 -2.03
N ARG A 72 4.79 10.31 -2.57
CA ARG A 72 5.67 11.45 -2.23
C ARG A 72 5.56 11.86 -0.77
N VAL A 73 4.35 11.86 -0.20
CA VAL A 73 4.12 12.16 1.23
C VAL A 73 4.32 10.96 2.15
N ARG A 74 4.82 9.82 1.60
CA ARG A 74 5.11 8.58 2.33
C ARG A 74 3.88 7.91 2.98
N LEU A 75 2.69 8.16 2.50
CA LEU A 75 1.50 7.38 2.86
C LEU A 75 1.57 5.97 2.22
N ILE A 76 2.05 5.90 0.99
CA ILE A 76 2.37 4.64 0.32
C ILE A 76 3.89 4.48 0.38
N HIS A 77 4.37 3.51 1.14
CA HIS A 77 5.80 3.34 1.40
C HIS A 77 6.57 2.67 0.25
N GLY A 78 5.88 1.90 -0.59
CA GLY A 78 6.46 1.19 -1.74
C GLY A 78 6.26 1.95 -3.05
N GLY A 79 7.31 2.43 -3.71
CA GLY A 79 7.19 3.04 -5.04
C GLY A 79 6.67 2.06 -6.10
N ALA A 80 6.94 0.77 -5.95
CA ALA A 80 6.37 -0.28 -6.80
C ALA A 80 4.86 -0.43 -6.59
N ASP A 81 4.39 -0.31 -5.35
CA ASP A 81 2.98 -0.41 -4.99
C ASP A 81 2.18 0.78 -5.57
N ALA A 82 2.71 1.99 -5.44
CA ALA A 82 2.10 3.18 -6.04
C ALA A 82 2.01 3.06 -7.57
N LYS A 83 3.09 2.63 -8.23
CA LYS A 83 3.10 2.39 -9.68
C LYS A 83 2.09 1.32 -10.09
N ALA A 84 1.96 0.24 -9.32
CA ALA A 84 0.99 -0.80 -9.61
C ALA A 84 -0.45 -0.26 -9.57
N LEU A 85 -0.80 0.55 -8.58
CA LEU A 85 -2.10 1.20 -8.49
C LEU A 85 -2.36 2.18 -9.64
N MET A 86 -1.33 2.95 -10.06
CA MET A 86 -1.41 3.82 -11.24
C MET A 86 -1.64 3.00 -12.51
N TRP A 87 -0.94 1.87 -12.68
CA TRP A 87 -1.15 0.96 -13.81
C TRP A 87 -2.56 0.37 -13.82
N VAL A 88 -3.08 -0.05 -12.67
CA VAL A 88 -4.47 -0.52 -12.58
C VAL A 88 -5.44 0.57 -13.02
N THR A 89 -5.19 1.83 -12.64
CA THR A 89 -6.03 2.96 -13.05
C THR A 89 -6.01 3.17 -14.57
N LEU A 90 -4.85 2.99 -15.21
CA LEU A 90 -4.72 3.12 -16.67
C LEU A 90 -5.36 1.96 -17.42
N VAL A 91 -5.23 0.73 -16.91
CA VAL A 91 -5.77 -0.48 -17.56
C VAL A 91 -7.26 -0.62 -17.32
N ILE A 92 -7.74 -0.22 -16.16
CA ILE A 92 -9.16 -0.30 -15.75
C ILE A 92 -9.60 1.09 -15.28
N PRO A 93 -9.78 2.05 -16.21
CA PRO A 93 -10.13 3.42 -15.85
C PRO A 93 -11.56 3.55 -15.30
N SER A 94 -12.44 2.63 -15.64
CA SER A 94 -13.83 2.62 -15.21
C SER A 94 -14.34 1.19 -15.06
N TRP A 95 -15.45 1.03 -14.35
CA TRP A 95 -16.09 -0.27 -14.17
C TRP A 95 -16.57 -0.90 -15.48
N ASN A 96 -16.92 -0.08 -16.48
CA ASN A 96 -17.31 -0.57 -17.81
C ASN A 96 -16.17 -1.31 -18.53
N ALA A 97 -14.92 -1.09 -18.14
CA ALA A 97 -13.77 -1.83 -18.67
C ALA A 97 -13.66 -3.25 -18.05
N VAL A 98 -14.42 -3.56 -17.01
CA VAL A 98 -14.42 -4.87 -16.38
C VAL A 98 -15.55 -5.73 -16.95
N PRO A 99 -15.26 -6.83 -17.67
CA PRO A 99 -16.28 -7.60 -18.39
C PRO A 99 -17.41 -8.17 -17.53
N VAL A 100 -17.13 -8.39 -16.24
CA VAL A 100 -18.10 -8.95 -15.28
C VAL A 100 -19.15 -7.93 -14.88
N PHE A 101 -18.82 -6.64 -14.95
CA PHE A 101 -19.71 -5.53 -14.62
C PHE A 101 -20.25 -4.90 -15.89
N ASN A 102 -21.14 -5.60 -16.57
CA ASN A 102 -21.84 -5.03 -17.71
C ASN A 102 -22.86 -3.99 -17.22
N SER A 103 -22.95 -2.86 -17.87
CA SER A 103 -23.64 -1.62 -17.48
C SER A 103 -25.13 -1.72 -17.13
N GLN A 104 -25.74 -2.87 -17.30
CA GLN A 104 -27.18 -3.04 -17.07
C GLN A 104 -27.56 -3.45 -15.63
N ASN A 105 -26.57 -3.84 -14.79
CA ASN A 105 -26.83 -4.35 -13.44
C ASN A 105 -25.97 -3.67 -12.36
N MET A 106 -25.43 -2.49 -12.62
CA MET A 106 -24.56 -1.80 -11.67
C MET A 106 -25.38 -0.85 -10.80
N ASP A 107 -25.47 -1.19 -9.52
CA ASP A 107 -25.98 -0.25 -8.52
C ASP A 107 -25.04 0.96 -8.41
N SER A 108 -25.61 2.14 -8.19
CA SER A 108 -24.87 3.39 -8.03
C SER A 108 -23.77 3.31 -6.96
N ALA A 109 -23.98 2.49 -5.93
CA ALA A 109 -23.00 2.22 -4.88
C ALA A 109 -21.76 1.48 -5.37
N THR A 110 -21.89 0.54 -6.30
CA THR A 110 -20.77 -0.23 -6.87
C THR A 110 -19.82 0.67 -7.66
N VAL A 111 -20.35 1.69 -8.34
CA VAL A 111 -19.60 2.60 -9.22
C VAL A 111 -19.16 3.91 -8.54
N ALA A 112 -19.47 4.10 -7.27
CA ALA A 112 -19.18 5.32 -6.54
C ALA A 112 -17.67 5.63 -6.45
N LEU A 113 -16.82 4.60 -6.55
CA LEU A 113 -15.37 4.74 -6.50
C LEU A 113 -14.71 4.17 -7.76
N PRO A 114 -13.66 4.80 -8.31
CA PRO A 114 -12.86 4.20 -9.36
C PRO A 114 -12.32 2.82 -8.98
N PRO A 115 -12.21 1.86 -9.95
CA PRO A 115 -11.77 0.49 -9.67
C PRO A 115 -10.45 0.39 -8.92
N SER A 116 -9.49 1.27 -9.20
CA SER A 116 -8.19 1.31 -8.53
C SER A 116 -8.28 1.73 -7.05
N LEU A 117 -9.17 2.66 -6.72
CA LEU A 117 -9.43 3.03 -5.32
C LEU A 117 -10.19 1.92 -4.60
N ALA A 118 -11.17 1.30 -5.25
CA ALA A 118 -11.86 0.14 -4.71
C ALA A 118 -10.87 -1.00 -4.42
N LEU A 119 -9.95 -1.29 -5.34
CA LEU A 119 -8.89 -2.28 -5.16
C LEU A 119 -7.97 -1.94 -3.99
N MET A 120 -7.58 -0.68 -3.84
CA MET A 120 -6.76 -0.24 -2.71
C MET A 120 -7.47 -0.46 -1.36
N ILE A 121 -8.76 -0.12 -1.29
CA ILE A 121 -9.57 -0.31 -0.06
C ILE A 121 -9.71 -1.80 0.26
N TRP A 122 -10.06 -2.63 -0.72
CA TRP A 122 -10.13 -4.07 -0.54
C TRP A 122 -8.78 -4.68 -0.15
N GLY A 123 -7.68 -4.20 -0.73
CA GLY A 123 -6.32 -4.56 -0.31
C GLY A 123 -6.07 -4.22 1.16
N GLY A 124 -6.55 -3.07 1.62
CA GLY A 124 -6.53 -2.68 3.02
C GLY A 124 -7.33 -3.65 3.92
N PHE A 125 -8.52 -4.07 3.52
CA PHE A 125 -9.29 -5.11 4.27
C PHE A 125 -8.57 -6.45 4.29
N VAL A 126 -7.98 -6.88 3.18
CA VAL A 126 -7.15 -8.09 3.14
C VAL A 126 -5.95 -7.96 4.08
N PHE A 127 -5.31 -6.80 4.13
CA PHE A 127 -4.22 -6.52 5.08
C PHE A 127 -4.69 -6.62 6.54
N LEU A 128 -5.91 -6.16 6.87
CA LEU A 128 -6.47 -6.27 8.21
C LEU A 128 -6.71 -7.73 8.66
N ALA A 129 -6.77 -8.69 7.73
CA ALA A 129 -6.83 -10.10 8.08
C ALA A 129 -5.48 -10.65 8.60
N LEU A 130 -4.35 -9.99 8.27
CA LEU A 130 -3.01 -10.45 8.65
C LEU A 130 -2.82 -10.60 10.17
N PRO A 131 -3.19 -9.64 11.03
CA PRO A 131 -3.10 -9.81 12.48
C PRO A 131 -3.81 -11.06 13.01
N PHE A 132 -5.00 -11.36 12.49
CA PHE A 132 -5.76 -12.56 12.89
C PHE A 132 -5.04 -13.84 12.46
N ILE A 133 -4.51 -13.87 11.25
CA ILE A 133 -3.71 -15.00 10.74
C ILE A 133 -2.47 -15.20 11.63
N MET A 134 -1.77 -14.12 11.99
CA MET A 134 -0.58 -14.18 12.83
C MET A 134 -0.90 -14.66 14.24
N ILE A 135 -2.00 -14.19 14.85
CA ILE A 135 -2.47 -14.69 16.15
C ILE A 135 -2.70 -16.20 16.07
N ILE A 136 -3.48 -16.67 15.09
CA ILE A 136 -3.79 -18.09 14.94
C ILE A 136 -2.51 -18.93 14.77
N ARG A 137 -1.61 -18.49 13.88
CA ARG A 137 -0.32 -19.17 13.64
C ARG A 137 0.52 -19.26 14.92
N ASN A 138 0.65 -18.15 15.65
CA ASN A 138 1.43 -18.11 16.88
C ASN A 138 0.80 -18.96 18.00
N LEU A 139 -0.52 -18.98 18.11
CA LEU A 139 -1.23 -19.82 19.09
C LEU A 139 -1.02 -21.32 18.79
N ILE A 140 -1.11 -21.72 17.51
CA ILE A 140 -0.86 -23.11 17.07
C ILE A 140 0.60 -23.50 17.32
N ALA A 141 1.54 -22.58 17.06
CA ALA A 141 2.98 -22.80 17.31
C ALA A 141 3.36 -22.75 18.80
N GLY A 142 2.43 -22.41 19.70
CA GLY A 142 2.71 -22.28 21.14
C GLY A 142 3.39 -20.96 21.53
N ASN A 143 3.56 -20.02 20.62
CA ASN A 143 4.24 -18.75 20.83
C ASN A 143 3.26 -17.73 21.43
N ARG A 144 3.06 -17.76 22.74
CA ARG A 144 2.04 -16.94 23.43
C ARG A 144 2.61 -15.74 24.17
N SER A 145 3.93 -15.64 24.30
CA SER A 145 4.58 -14.57 25.06
C SER A 145 5.73 -13.94 24.25
N PRO A 146 5.88 -12.62 24.25
CA PRO A 146 4.98 -11.62 24.87
C PRO A 146 3.75 -11.36 23.99
N LEU A 147 2.57 -11.25 24.59
CA LEU A 147 1.27 -11.07 23.90
C LEU A 147 1.26 -9.91 22.91
N ARG A 148 2.02 -8.85 23.22
CA ARG A 148 2.13 -7.66 22.36
C ARG A 148 2.75 -7.92 20.98
N LEU A 149 3.42 -9.06 20.79
CA LEU A 149 4.04 -9.46 19.50
C LEU A 149 3.20 -10.47 18.73
N VAL A 150 2.33 -11.21 19.38
CA VAL A 150 1.59 -12.34 18.81
C VAL A 150 0.73 -11.96 17.60
N TRP A 151 0.26 -10.73 17.53
CA TRP A 151 -0.62 -10.25 16.47
C TRP A 151 0.08 -9.72 15.20
N HIS A 152 1.41 -9.44 15.25
CA HIS A 152 2.12 -8.83 14.11
C HIS A 152 3.53 -9.41 13.88
N ALA A 153 4.00 -10.28 14.75
CA ALA A 153 5.32 -10.89 14.66
C ALA A 153 5.22 -12.42 14.72
N GLU A 154 6.26 -13.09 14.28
CA GLU A 154 6.39 -14.55 14.37
C GLU A 154 7.74 -14.92 14.97
N MET A 155 7.79 -16.08 15.64
CA MET A 155 9.02 -16.66 16.13
C MET A 155 9.73 -17.39 14.98
N MET A 156 11.00 -17.09 14.77
CA MET A 156 11.82 -17.65 13.71
C MET A 156 13.16 -18.14 14.26
N PRO A 157 13.69 -19.28 13.79
CA PRO A 157 15.04 -19.71 14.09
C PRO A 157 16.07 -18.64 13.65
N LEU A 158 17.05 -18.36 14.51
CA LEU A 158 18.02 -17.28 14.29
C LEU A 158 18.78 -17.44 12.97
N GLU A 159 19.07 -18.68 12.57
CA GLU A 159 19.79 -19.03 11.33
C GLU A 159 19.05 -18.58 10.05
N ARG A 160 17.71 -18.48 10.13
CA ARG A 160 16.89 -18.13 8.97
C ARG A 160 16.74 -16.61 8.76
N VAL A 161 17.05 -15.80 9.75
CA VAL A 161 16.82 -14.34 9.73
C VAL A 161 17.55 -13.66 8.58
N MET A 162 18.78 -14.10 8.27
CA MET A 162 19.57 -13.53 7.16
C MET A 162 19.03 -13.90 5.76
N ALA A 163 18.35 -15.03 5.65
CA ALA A 163 17.81 -15.53 4.38
C ALA A 163 16.40 -14.98 4.08
N GLU A 164 15.72 -14.44 5.07
CA GLU A 164 14.33 -14.02 4.96
C GLU A 164 14.20 -12.47 4.97
N HIS A 165 13.19 -11.96 4.28
CA HIS A 165 12.90 -10.52 4.21
C HIS A 165 12.09 -10.08 5.44
N VAL A 166 12.78 -9.93 6.58
CA VAL A 166 12.17 -9.66 7.88
C VAL A 166 12.83 -8.50 8.60
N TRP A 167 12.14 -7.97 9.60
CA TRP A 167 12.69 -7.07 10.60
C TRP A 167 12.92 -7.85 11.89
N LEU A 168 14.16 -7.81 12.42
CA LEU A 168 14.48 -8.38 13.72
C LEU A 168 13.89 -7.51 14.83
N LEU A 169 13.10 -8.10 15.70
CA LEU A 169 12.47 -7.43 16.84
C LEU A 169 13.13 -7.78 18.17
N SER A 170 14.00 -8.80 18.19
CA SER A 170 14.75 -9.21 19.39
C SER A 170 16.13 -8.58 19.37
N GLU A 171 16.53 -8.01 20.49
CA GLU A 171 17.85 -7.40 20.69
C GLU A 171 18.36 -7.72 22.10
N LEU A 172 19.67 -7.65 22.27
CA LEU A 172 20.28 -7.71 23.59
C LEU A 172 20.24 -6.31 24.22
N MET A 173 19.84 -6.26 25.46
CA MET A 173 19.83 -5.05 26.26
C MET A 173 20.58 -5.31 27.56
N GLU A 174 21.55 -4.47 27.86
CA GLU A 174 22.24 -4.49 29.14
C GLU A 174 21.41 -3.74 30.18
N MET A 175 21.08 -4.42 31.25
CA MET A 175 20.31 -3.86 32.37
C MET A 175 21.25 -3.04 33.27
N PRO A 176 20.74 -2.08 34.07
CA PRO A 176 21.55 -1.32 35.02
C PRO A 176 22.24 -2.24 36.07
N SER A 177 21.80 -3.46 36.21
CA SER A 177 22.42 -4.51 37.06
C SER A 177 23.68 -5.14 36.44
N GLY A 178 24.01 -4.81 35.17
CA GLY A 178 25.08 -5.47 34.42
C GLY A 178 24.67 -6.78 33.76
N GLU A 179 23.42 -7.21 33.92
CA GLU A 179 22.90 -8.43 33.31
C GLU A 179 22.42 -8.11 31.88
N THR A 180 22.78 -8.97 30.91
CA THR A 180 22.33 -8.88 29.55
C THR A 180 21.07 -9.71 29.37
N VAL A 181 19.97 -9.09 28.96
CA VAL A 181 18.68 -9.74 28.71
C VAL A 181 18.21 -9.57 27.28
N VAL A 182 17.45 -10.54 26.78
CA VAL A 182 16.81 -10.42 25.46
C VAL A 182 15.59 -9.53 25.57
N HIS A 183 15.66 -8.38 24.96
CA HIS A 183 14.54 -7.44 24.86
C HIS A 183 13.83 -7.60 23.51
N HIS A 184 12.51 -7.47 23.52
CA HIS A 184 11.69 -7.56 22.31
C HIS A 184 11.01 -6.21 22.03
N ARG A 185 11.40 -5.60 20.92
CA ARG A 185 10.77 -4.36 20.41
C ARG A 185 9.36 -4.66 19.90
N THR A 186 8.45 -3.74 20.11
CA THR A 186 7.08 -3.84 19.58
C THR A 186 6.93 -3.29 18.18
N ARG A 187 7.92 -2.54 17.70
CA ARG A 187 7.92 -1.90 16.37
C ARG A 187 9.20 -2.22 15.63
N ALA A 188 9.08 -2.35 14.32
CA ALA A 188 10.24 -2.43 13.44
C ALA A 188 11.12 -1.19 13.60
N PRO A 189 12.45 -1.31 13.45
CA PRO A 189 13.35 -0.17 13.48
C PRO A 189 12.99 0.82 12.35
N THR A 190 13.13 2.12 12.64
CA THR A 190 12.81 3.19 11.70
C THR A 190 13.78 3.21 10.51
N THR A 191 15.01 2.79 10.75
CA THR A 191 16.05 2.71 9.73
C THR A 191 16.34 1.23 9.45
N THR A 192 16.42 0.85 8.20
CA THR A 192 16.83 -0.50 7.82
C THR A 192 18.29 -0.70 8.22
N PRO A 193 18.62 -1.63 9.11
CA PRO A 193 20.02 -1.93 9.43
C PRO A 193 20.74 -2.42 8.19
N SER A 194 22.02 -2.12 8.09
CA SER A 194 22.88 -2.69 7.06
C SER A 194 22.98 -4.21 7.24
N THR A 195 23.40 -4.91 6.18
CA THR A 195 23.60 -6.37 6.25
C THR A 195 24.65 -6.73 7.31
N GLU A 196 25.66 -5.89 7.47
CA GLU A 196 26.74 -6.07 8.46
C GLU A 196 26.23 -5.85 9.89
N GLU A 197 25.44 -4.80 10.13
CA GLU A 197 24.83 -4.54 11.43
C GLU A 197 23.87 -5.67 11.84
N LEU A 198 23.06 -6.18 10.89
CA LEU A 198 22.17 -7.30 11.14
C LEU A 198 22.96 -8.58 11.47
N ALA A 199 24.05 -8.85 10.74
CA ALA A 199 24.92 -9.99 11.00
C ALA A 199 25.56 -9.89 12.39
N MET A 200 26.04 -8.73 12.82
CA MET A 200 26.57 -8.51 14.16
C MET A 200 25.51 -8.74 15.26
N GLN A 201 24.28 -8.24 15.06
CA GLN A 201 23.19 -8.46 16.01
C GLN A 201 22.84 -9.95 16.13
N ILE A 202 22.82 -10.68 15.01
CA ILE A 202 22.55 -12.13 15.00
C ILE A 202 23.68 -12.89 15.71
N ALA A 203 24.95 -12.55 15.44
CA ALA A 203 26.09 -13.19 16.08
C ALA A 203 26.05 -12.98 17.61
N SER A 204 25.80 -11.77 18.06
CA SER A 204 25.66 -11.44 19.46
C SER A 204 24.53 -12.21 20.16
N LEU A 205 23.36 -12.33 19.52
CA LEU A 205 22.25 -13.14 20.02
C LEU A 205 22.62 -14.63 20.11
N ALA A 206 23.36 -15.14 19.10
CA ALA A 206 23.83 -16.53 19.08
C ALA A 206 24.82 -16.83 20.23
N GLU A 207 25.76 -15.91 20.50
CA GLU A 207 26.72 -16.01 21.63
C GLU A 207 26.02 -16.12 22.97
N HIS A 208 24.85 -15.47 23.13
CA HIS A 208 24.03 -15.57 24.35
C HIS A 208 23.06 -16.76 24.32
N GLY A 209 23.24 -17.71 23.39
CA GLY A 209 22.46 -18.96 23.33
C GLY A 209 21.02 -18.80 22.82
N VAL A 210 20.68 -17.67 22.20
CA VAL A 210 19.35 -17.43 21.65
C VAL A 210 19.19 -18.24 20.36
N LYS A 211 18.26 -19.21 20.35
CA LYS A 211 17.98 -20.08 19.20
C LYS A 211 16.89 -19.54 18.27
N SER A 212 15.96 -18.78 18.83
CA SER A 212 14.81 -18.24 18.08
C SER A 212 14.53 -16.81 18.51
N VAL A 213 14.09 -16.02 17.55
CA VAL A 213 13.86 -14.57 17.73
C VAL A 213 12.51 -14.16 17.16
N TRP A 214 11.95 -13.10 17.71
CA TRP A 214 10.77 -12.47 17.16
C TRP A 214 11.15 -11.62 15.95
N VAL A 215 10.44 -11.82 14.85
CA VAL A 215 10.60 -11.08 13.62
C VAL A 215 9.25 -10.63 13.07
N THR A 216 9.24 -9.55 12.31
CA THR A 216 8.07 -9.15 11.51
C THR A 216 8.44 -9.17 10.03
N ARG A 217 7.57 -9.74 9.20
CA ARG A 217 7.79 -9.83 7.75
C ARG A 217 7.58 -8.49 7.06
N LYS A 218 8.38 -8.24 6.05
CA LYS A 218 8.20 -7.10 5.14
C LYS A 218 7.28 -7.52 4.00
N TYR A 219 5.99 -7.25 4.12
CA TYR A 219 5.04 -7.55 3.07
C TYR A 219 4.87 -6.34 2.13
N PRO A 220 5.14 -6.48 0.84
CA PRO A 220 4.75 -5.47 -0.14
C PRO A 220 3.21 -5.40 -0.24
N LEU A 221 2.66 -4.22 -0.49
CA LEU A 221 1.21 -4.03 -0.62
C LEU A 221 0.61 -4.93 -1.72
N LEU A 222 1.38 -5.20 -2.78
CA LEU A 222 0.99 -6.08 -3.88
C LEU A 222 0.49 -7.46 -3.43
N VAL A 223 1.03 -8.01 -2.33
CA VAL A 223 0.59 -9.30 -1.76
C VAL A 223 -0.88 -9.23 -1.31
N PHE A 224 -1.34 -8.06 -0.89
CA PHE A 224 -2.73 -7.84 -0.44
C PHE A 224 -3.64 -7.40 -1.58
N LEU A 225 -3.09 -6.72 -2.60
CA LEU A 225 -3.84 -6.34 -3.78
C LEU A 225 -4.23 -7.56 -4.63
N TRP A 226 -3.39 -8.59 -4.67
CA TRP A 226 -3.67 -9.78 -5.48
C TRP A 226 -4.98 -10.49 -5.11
N PRO A 227 -5.24 -10.90 -3.85
CA PRO A 227 -6.54 -11.45 -3.48
C PRO A 227 -7.67 -10.42 -3.54
N ALA A 228 -7.38 -9.13 -3.34
CA ALA A 228 -8.34 -8.05 -3.48
C ALA A 228 -8.88 -7.93 -4.91
N ILE A 229 -8.12 -8.29 -5.94
CA ILE A 229 -8.60 -8.34 -7.33
C ILE A 229 -9.80 -9.28 -7.44
N ALA A 230 -9.73 -10.47 -6.86
CA ALA A 230 -10.84 -11.42 -6.89
C ALA A 230 -12.08 -10.84 -6.19
N ILE A 231 -11.90 -10.14 -5.07
CA ILE A 231 -13.00 -9.48 -4.36
C ILE A 231 -13.61 -8.38 -5.23
N VAL A 232 -12.80 -7.54 -5.84
CA VAL A 232 -13.24 -6.48 -6.76
C VAL A 232 -14.03 -7.07 -7.93
N LEU A 233 -13.56 -8.18 -8.52
CA LEU A 233 -14.21 -8.82 -9.66
C LEU A 233 -15.54 -9.51 -9.29
N LEU A 234 -15.68 -9.98 -8.05
CA LEU A 234 -16.88 -10.70 -7.60
C LEU A 234 -17.93 -9.77 -6.98
N ILE A 235 -17.49 -8.74 -6.28
CA ILE A 235 -18.34 -7.91 -5.41
C ILE A 235 -18.41 -6.46 -5.93
N GLY A 236 -17.36 -5.99 -6.60
CA GLY A 236 -17.26 -4.61 -7.05
C GLY A 236 -16.69 -3.67 -6.00
N GLY A 237 -17.20 -2.45 -5.95
CA GLY A 237 -16.74 -1.43 -5.02
C GLY A 237 -17.17 -1.70 -3.57
N PRO A 238 -16.35 -1.29 -2.57
CA PRO A 238 -16.66 -1.52 -1.15
C PRO A 238 -17.89 -0.75 -0.67
N MET A 239 -18.32 0.29 -1.38
CA MET A 239 -19.51 1.07 -1.01
C MET A 239 -20.80 0.27 -1.12
N ALA A 240 -20.81 -0.82 -1.91
CA ALA A 240 -21.95 -1.73 -2.01
C ALA A 240 -22.35 -2.40 -0.66
N PHE A 241 -21.44 -2.38 0.34
CA PHE A 241 -21.72 -2.91 1.68
C PHE A 241 -22.15 -1.84 2.69
N LEU A 242 -22.07 -0.58 2.34
CA LEU A 242 -22.38 0.54 3.25
C LEU A 242 -23.79 1.12 3.03
N MET A 243 -24.49 0.64 2.02
CA MET A 243 -25.86 0.97 1.68
C MET A 243 -26.77 -0.23 1.82
#